data_4d7b07dcb29a1e2542aaa91093339390
#
_entry.id   4d7b07dcb29a1e2542aaa91093339390
#
_cell.length_a   1.000
_cell.length_b   1.000
_cell.length_c   1.000
_cell.angle_alpha   90.00
_cell.angle_beta   90.00
_cell.angle_gamma   90.00
#
_symmetry.space_group_name_H-M   'P 1'
#
loop_
_entity.id
_entity.type
_entity.pdbx_description
1 polymer ?
#
loop_
_entity_poly.entity_id
_entity_poly.type
_entity_poly.pdbx_seq_one_letter_code
_entity_poly.pdbx_strand_id
1 'polypeptide(L)'
;MSYHYEPSPFMLSTSHYDKAKADRAVRFINNLSHTKGKWAGKRFDLLPWQEQIVRDLFGIVKEDDNRQFLTAYIEIPKKNGKSELAAAIALYLLYADNEASAEVYGAACDRNQASIVFDVAKQMVQMSRPLEKRSKIMGATKRIVNYSNAGFYQVLSAETGTKHGLNVSGLVFDEIHAQPNRHLYDVLTKGSGDAREQPLFFIITIAGTDRNSICFELHTKALDILNGRKKDTSFYPVVYGLSDEDDWNDEANWLKANPSLGHTIGIDRVREAYQQALDNPAEENVFKQLRLNMWTSSSVAWIPEHVYAKGNDPIQYDSLKGRSCYAGLDLSSTSDITAFVLVFPPRFEEENYIVLPFFWLPEDTLELRCRRDHVLYDVWERQGYIKTTEGNVVHYGFIEKFIEDLSEIYHIKEIAYDRWNATQMVQNLEGMGLTMVPFGQGYKDMSPPSKELYKLMMEGKIQHGGHPVLKWMGQNVVMRQDPAGNIKPDKEKSVEKIDGIVALIMGLDRCIRHQTDEGSVYDERGILSF
;
A
#
# COMPACT_ATOMS: atom_id res chain seq x y z
N MET A 1 -22.23 -3.32 30.57
CA MET A 1 -22.69 -4.65 30.10
C MET A 1 -21.56 -5.62 30.32
N SER A 2 -21.81 -6.80 30.91
CA SER A 2 -20.78 -7.84 31.04
C SER A 2 -20.41 -8.34 29.63
N TYR A 3 -19.13 -8.33 29.31
CA TYR A 3 -18.61 -8.91 28.07
C TYR A 3 -18.98 -10.41 28.02
N HIS A 4 -19.63 -10.83 26.94
CA HIS A 4 -19.93 -12.24 26.69
C HIS A 4 -18.95 -12.74 25.62
N TYR A 5 -18.09 -13.66 25.99
CA TYR A 5 -17.11 -14.23 25.08
C TYR A 5 -17.73 -15.39 24.27
N GLU A 6 -17.49 -15.36 22.97
CA GLU A 6 -17.74 -16.46 22.04
C GLU A 6 -16.45 -16.82 21.32
N PRO A 7 -16.10 -18.11 21.20
CA PRO A 7 -14.90 -18.51 20.46
C PRO A 7 -14.92 -18.02 19.01
N SER A 8 -13.73 -17.69 18.51
CA SER A 8 -13.55 -17.29 17.13
C SER A 8 -14.15 -18.31 16.13
N PRO A 9 -14.80 -17.87 15.04
CA PRO A 9 -15.28 -18.75 13.98
C PRO A 9 -14.16 -19.51 13.26
N PHE A 10 -12.89 -19.14 13.51
CA PHE A 10 -11.71 -19.84 12.97
C PHE A 10 -11.23 -21.00 13.85
N MET A 11 -11.91 -21.28 14.97
CA MET A 11 -11.65 -22.47 15.77
C MET A 11 -11.98 -23.73 14.95
N LEU A 12 -11.05 -24.68 14.91
CA LEU A 12 -11.26 -25.97 14.25
C LEU A 12 -12.27 -26.82 15.02
N SER A 13 -12.97 -27.69 14.30
CA SER A 13 -13.87 -28.69 14.92
C SER A 13 -13.11 -29.72 15.80
N THR A 14 -11.79 -29.88 15.55
CA THR A 14 -10.88 -30.71 16.35
C THR A 14 -10.22 -29.96 17.51
N SER A 15 -10.41 -28.65 17.58
CA SER A 15 -9.94 -27.80 18.68
C SER A 15 -11.06 -27.59 19.70
N HIS A 16 -10.69 -27.24 20.92
CA HIS A 16 -11.64 -26.89 21.95
C HIS A 16 -11.24 -25.61 22.69
N TYR A 17 -12.19 -24.97 23.36
CA TYR A 17 -11.92 -23.81 24.18
C TYR A 17 -11.64 -24.20 25.62
N ASP A 18 -10.38 -24.02 26.04
CA ASP A 18 -9.96 -24.16 27.45
C ASP A 18 -10.13 -22.83 28.18
N LYS A 19 -11.23 -22.74 28.91
CA LYS A 19 -11.57 -21.57 29.71
C LYS A 19 -10.50 -21.26 30.78
N ALA A 20 -9.85 -22.29 31.35
CA ALA A 20 -8.88 -22.08 32.42
C ALA A 20 -7.60 -21.42 31.89
N LYS A 21 -7.12 -21.85 30.71
CA LYS A 21 -6.00 -21.21 30.01
C LYS A 21 -6.33 -19.78 29.61
N ALA A 22 -7.51 -19.54 29.01
CA ALA A 22 -7.97 -18.22 28.64
C ALA A 22 -8.07 -17.28 29.86
N ASP A 23 -8.73 -17.73 30.94
CA ASP A 23 -8.88 -16.94 32.17
C ASP A 23 -7.53 -16.67 32.85
N ARG A 24 -6.54 -17.57 32.71
CA ARG A 24 -5.18 -17.34 33.21
C ARG A 24 -4.52 -16.18 32.45
N ALA A 25 -4.64 -16.16 31.12
CA ALA A 25 -4.06 -15.10 30.30
C ALA A 25 -4.73 -13.75 30.60
N VAL A 26 -6.06 -13.71 30.62
CA VAL A 26 -6.84 -12.50 30.95
C VAL A 26 -6.48 -11.99 32.36
N ARG A 27 -6.45 -12.86 33.38
CA ARG A 27 -6.09 -12.48 34.75
C ARG A 27 -4.66 -11.98 34.86
N PHE A 28 -3.71 -12.59 34.13
CA PHE A 28 -2.32 -12.12 34.13
C PHE A 28 -2.24 -10.68 33.59
N ILE A 29 -2.84 -10.45 32.42
CA ILE A 29 -2.82 -9.13 31.77
C ILE A 29 -3.56 -8.09 32.62
N ASN A 30 -4.75 -8.41 33.13
CA ASN A 30 -5.52 -7.52 33.98
C ASN A 30 -4.81 -7.18 35.31
N ASN A 31 -3.81 -7.94 35.73
CA ASN A 31 -2.99 -7.62 36.91
C ASN A 31 -1.75 -6.76 36.58
N LEU A 32 -1.53 -6.42 35.33
CA LEU A 32 -0.55 -5.40 34.92
C LEU A 32 -1.13 -4.00 35.16
N SER A 33 -0.29 -2.98 35.03
CA SER A 33 -0.70 -1.58 35.13
C SER A 33 -0.41 -0.88 33.82
N HIS A 34 -1.30 0.05 33.44
CA HIS A 34 -1.03 0.99 32.36
C HIS A 34 0.18 1.87 32.70
N THR A 35 0.96 2.22 31.67
CA THR A 35 2.24 2.91 31.87
C THR A 35 2.21 4.39 31.53
N LYS A 36 1.22 4.86 30.75
CA LYS A 36 1.25 6.22 30.15
C LYS A 36 -0.08 6.99 30.32
N GLY A 37 0.05 8.32 30.27
CA GLY A 37 -1.06 9.26 30.20
C GLY A 37 -2.00 9.19 31.41
N LYS A 38 -3.29 9.47 31.20
CA LYS A 38 -4.33 9.47 32.25
C LYS A 38 -4.59 8.10 32.89
N TRP A 39 -4.04 7.05 32.30
CA TRP A 39 -4.19 5.67 32.73
C TRP A 39 -2.98 5.17 33.55
N ALA A 40 -1.85 5.89 33.55
CA ALA A 40 -0.63 5.47 34.24
C ALA A 40 -0.91 5.06 35.69
N GLY A 41 -0.41 3.86 36.07
CA GLY A 41 -0.61 3.27 37.39
C GLY A 41 -1.98 2.63 37.63
N LYS A 42 -2.95 2.80 36.75
CA LYS A 42 -4.24 2.10 36.83
C LYS A 42 -4.10 0.68 36.30
N ARG A 43 -4.94 -0.21 36.80
CA ARG A 43 -5.02 -1.59 36.36
C ARG A 43 -5.29 -1.67 34.85
N PHE A 44 -4.67 -2.64 34.17
CA PHE A 44 -4.87 -2.89 32.76
C PHE A 44 -6.15 -3.71 32.56
N ASP A 45 -7.29 -3.07 32.59
CA ASP A 45 -8.55 -3.74 32.31
C ASP A 45 -8.71 -3.87 30.78
N LEU A 46 -8.68 -5.11 30.28
CA LEU A 46 -8.82 -5.40 28.86
C LEU A 46 -10.16 -4.89 28.32
N LEU A 47 -10.13 -4.19 27.20
CA LEU A 47 -11.33 -3.84 26.42
C LEU A 47 -11.89 -5.09 25.75
N PRO A 48 -13.19 -5.14 25.41
CA PRO A 48 -13.82 -6.32 24.82
C PRO A 48 -13.06 -6.92 23.63
N TRP A 49 -12.60 -6.09 22.69
CA TRP A 49 -11.83 -6.54 21.54
C TRP A 49 -10.46 -7.11 21.91
N GLN A 50 -9.81 -6.57 22.95
CA GLN A 50 -8.53 -7.09 23.46
C GLN A 50 -8.72 -8.42 24.19
N GLU A 51 -9.78 -8.50 24.99
CA GLU A 51 -10.12 -9.72 25.72
C GLU A 51 -10.48 -10.86 24.74
N GLN A 52 -11.19 -10.57 23.64
CA GLN A 52 -11.46 -11.53 22.57
C GLN A 52 -10.16 -12.12 22.02
N ILE A 53 -9.22 -11.26 21.62
CA ILE A 53 -7.92 -11.70 21.08
C ILE A 53 -7.17 -12.57 22.10
N VAL A 54 -7.10 -12.15 23.35
CA VAL A 54 -6.38 -12.88 24.40
C VAL A 54 -7.01 -14.24 24.65
N ARG A 55 -8.35 -14.31 24.72
CA ARG A 55 -9.08 -15.57 24.94
C ARG A 55 -8.93 -16.53 23.77
N ASP A 56 -9.00 -16.02 22.54
CA ASP A 56 -8.83 -16.88 21.35
C ASP A 56 -7.41 -17.42 21.24
N LEU A 57 -6.39 -16.57 21.41
CA LEU A 57 -4.99 -16.99 21.25
C LEU A 57 -4.54 -17.98 22.32
N PHE A 58 -5.02 -17.82 23.56
CA PHE A 58 -4.52 -18.64 24.68
C PHE A 58 -5.53 -19.67 25.20
N GLY A 59 -6.79 -19.60 24.75
CA GLY A 59 -7.83 -20.53 25.17
C GLY A 59 -8.25 -21.53 24.09
N ILE A 60 -8.06 -21.23 22.79
CA ILE A 60 -8.37 -22.19 21.73
C ILE A 60 -7.15 -23.10 21.54
N VAL A 61 -7.31 -24.36 21.91
CA VAL A 61 -6.26 -25.38 21.91
C VAL A 61 -6.66 -26.60 21.09
N LYS A 62 -5.66 -27.28 20.54
CA LYS A 62 -5.79 -28.54 19.83
C LYS A 62 -5.92 -29.73 20.79
N GLU A 63 -6.09 -30.92 20.25
CA GLU A 63 -6.15 -32.17 21.02
C GLU A 63 -4.88 -32.45 21.84
N ASP A 64 -3.71 -31.99 21.36
CA ASP A 64 -2.41 -32.09 22.04
C ASP A 64 -2.21 -31.03 23.14
N ASP A 65 -3.26 -30.26 23.45
CA ASP A 65 -3.29 -29.21 24.46
C ASP A 65 -2.44 -27.96 24.13
N ASN A 66 -1.85 -27.93 22.93
CA ASN A 66 -1.12 -26.78 22.41
C ASN A 66 -2.07 -25.78 21.74
N ARG A 67 -1.67 -24.48 21.70
CA ARG A 67 -2.48 -23.44 21.05
C ARG A 67 -2.72 -23.76 19.57
N GLN A 68 -3.92 -23.44 19.08
CA GLN A 68 -4.24 -23.59 17.67
C GLN A 68 -3.52 -22.51 16.83
N PHE A 69 -3.57 -21.26 17.27
CA PHE A 69 -3.05 -20.13 16.52
C PHE A 69 -1.58 -19.87 16.84
N LEU A 70 -0.72 -19.99 15.82
CA LEU A 70 0.72 -19.74 15.93
C LEU A 70 1.10 -18.36 15.40
N THR A 71 0.30 -17.77 14.53
CA THR A 71 0.48 -16.42 14.02
C THR A 71 -0.78 -15.61 14.26
N ALA A 72 -0.67 -14.46 14.92
CA ALA A 72 -1.73 -13.48 15.07
C ALA A 72 -1.36 -12.22 14.30
N TYR A 73 -2.23 -11.79 13.39
CA TYR A 73 -2.09 -10.55 12.64
C TYR A 73 -3.19 -9.58 13.07
N ILE A 74 -2.78 -8.50 13.72
CA ILE A 74 -3.70 -7.50 14.28
C ILE A 74 -3.44 -6.16 13.58
N GLU A 75 -4.33 -5.76 12.71
CA GLU A 75 -4.28 -4.48 12.00
C GLU A 75 -5.35 -3.55 12.56
N ILE A 76 -4.94 -2.42 13.16
CA ILE A 76 -5.83 -1.52 13.89
C ILE A 76 -5.25 -0.11 13.90
N PRO A 77 -6.06 0.97 13.77
CA PRO A 77 -5.59 2.36 13.72
C PRO A 77 -4.72 2.78 14.91
N LYS A 78 -4.01 3.90 14.77
CA LYS A 78 -3.23 4.50 15.86
C LYS A 78 -4.11 4.86 17.06
N LYS A 79 -3.52 4.78 18.27
CA LYS A 79 -4.13 5.16 19.55
C LYS A 79 -5.19 4.20 20.10
N ASN A 80 -5.39 3.03 19.50
CA ASN A 80 -6.27 2.00 20.04
C ASN A 80 -5.63 1.13 21.17
N GLY A 81 -4.44 1.46 21.66
CA GLY A 81 -3.80 0.72 22.77
C GLY A 81 -2.88 -0.42 22.35
N LYS A 82 -2.43 -0.44 21.07
CA LYS A 82 -1.56 -1.49 20.49
C LYS A 82 -0.33 -1.83 21.33
N SER A 83 0.50 -0.83 21.63
CA SER A 83 1.81 -1.05 22.26
C SER A 83 1.68 -1.59 23.68
N GLU A 84 0.63 -1.21 24.43
CA GLU A 84 0.40 -1.75 25.78
C GLU A 84 -0.10 -3.20 25.71
N LEU A 85 -0.99 -3.55 24.76
CA LEU A 85 -1.41 -4.93 24.54
C LEU A 85 -0.22 -5.80 24.09
N ALA A 86 0.59 -5.33 23.15
CA ALA A 86 1.79 -6.01 22.66
C ALA A 86 2.80 -6.30 23.80
N ALA A 87 3.02 -5.31 24.67
CA ALA A 87 3.88 -5.48 25.85
C ALA A 87 3.30 -6.50 26.84
N ALA A 88 1.99 -6.47 27.08
CA ALA A 88 1.31 -7.42 27.97
C ALA A 88 1.38 -8.85 27.42
N ILE A 89 1.22 -9.06 26.12
CA ILE A 89 1.40 -10.35 25.44
C ILE A 89 2.85 -10.83 25.58
N ALA A 90 3.85 -9.97 25.32
CA ALA A 90 5.27 -10.33 25.50
C ALA A 90 5.56 -10.80 26.94
N LEU A 91 5.01 -10.10 27.94
CA LEU A 91 5.16 -10.47 29.34
C LEU A 91 4.41 -11.77 29.68
N TYR A 92 3.22 -11.99 29.14
CA TYR A 92 2.50 -13.24 29.32
C TYR A 92 3.32 -14.44 28.80
N LEU A 93 3.85 -14.33 27.57
CA LEU A 93 4.71 -15.35 26.97
C LEU A 93 5.98 -15.62 27.79
N LEU A 94 6.54 -14.57 28.41
CA LEU A 94 7.73 -14.72 29.25
C LEU A 94 7.45 -15.36 30.62
N TYR A 95 6.31 -15.03 31.26
CA TYR A 95 6.09 -15.35 32.67
C TYR A 95 5.02 -16.42 32.94
N ALA A 96 4.05 -16.58 32.06
CA ALA A 96 2.82 -17.31 32.35
C ALA A 96 2.37 -18.32 31.28
N ASP A 97 3.04 -18.40 30.17
CA ASP A 97 2.70 -19.29 29.04
C ASP A 97 3.23 -20.73 29.26
N ASN A 98 3.93 -20.97 30.37
CA ASN A 98 4.55 -22.26 30.78
C ASN A 98 5.65 -22.77 29.84
N GLU A 99 6.21 -21.91 28.99
CA GLU A 99 7.34 -22.28 28.14
C GLU A 99 8.65 -22.32 28.97
N ALA A 100 9.36 -23.43 28.92
CA ALA A 100 10.66 -23.55 29.54
C ALA A 100 11.71 -22.77 28.77
N SER A 101 12.55 -22.00 29.48
CA SER A 101 13.57 -21.13 28.85
C SER A 101 13.01 -20.31 27.70
N ALA A 102 11.89 -19.62 27.97
CA ALA A 102 11.18 -18.84 26.97
C ALA A 102 12.08 -17.78 26.30
N GLU A 103 12.20 -17.84 24.99
CA GLU A 103 12.89 -16.84 24.18
C GLU A 103 11.86 -15.96 23.48
N VAL A 104 11.55 -14.81 24.10
CA VAL A 104 10.59 -13.85 23.55
C VAL A 104 11.36 -12.69 22.94
N TYR A 105 11.01 -12.34 21.71
CA TYR A 105 11.67 -11.27 20.98
C TYR A 105 10.71 -10.14 20.60
N GLY A 106 11.22 -8.90 20.65
CA GLY A 106 10.56 -7.72 20.12
C GLY A 106 11.26 -7.25 18.84
N ALA A 107 10.51 -7.06 17.76
CA ALA A 107 11.01 -6.58 16.48
C ALA A 107 10.15 -5.45 15.93
N ALA A 108 10.77 -4.53 15.17
CA ALA A 108 10.13 -3.47 14.39
C ALA A 108 11.07 -3.07 13.26
N CYS A 109 10.72 -2.03 12.47
CA CYS A 109 11.55 -1.54 11.38
C CYS A 109 12.95 -1.07 11.85
N ASP A 110 13.06 -0.58 13.08
CA ASP A 110 14.32 -0.24 13.73
C ASP A 110 14.29 -0.54 15.22
N ARG A 111 15.46 -0.48 15.87
CA ARG A 111 15.61 -0.79 17.30
C ARG A 111 14.89 0.22 18.20
N ASN A 112 14.77 1.47 17.80
CA ASN A 112 14.12 2.50 18.61
C ASN A 112 12.62 2.25 18.64
N GLN A 113 12.01 1.90 17.49
CA GLN A 113 10.60 1.52 17.40
C GLN A 113 10.31 0.26 18.24
N ALA A 114 11.10 -0.79 18.09
CA ALA A 114 10.95 -2.00 18.90
C ALA A 114 11.15 -1.73 20.41
N SER A 115 11.94 -0.72 20.77
CA SER A 115 12.13 -0.28 22.16
C SER A 115 10.90 0.34 22.78
N ILE A 116 9.95 0.84 21.99
CA ILE A 116 8.69 1.42 22.53
C ILE A 116 7.89 0.37 23.30
N VAL A 117 7.71 -0.81 22.73
CA VAL A 117 7.02 -1.94 23.39
C VAL A 117 7.83 -2.45 24.57
N PHE A 118 9.16 -2.53 24.45
CA PHE A 118 10.04 -2.93 25.53
C PHE A 118 9.96 -1.98 26.73
N ASP A 119 9.99 -0.67 26.50
CA ASP A 119 9.95 0.32 27.60
C ASP A 119 8.60 0.30 28.32
N VAL A 120 7.50 -0.01 27.62
CA VAL A 120 6.20 -0.30 28.23
C VAL A 120 6.27 -1.59 29.08
N ALA A 121 6.77 -2.68 28.53
CA ALA A 121 6.91 -3.96 29.25
C ALA A 121 7.80 -3.80 30.49
N LYS A 122 8.93 -3.09 30.37
CA LYS A 122 9.81 -2.75 31.50
C LYS A 122 9.06 -2.02 32.61
N GLN A 123 8.28 -0.99 32.27
CA GLN A 123 7.52 -0.23 33.27
C GLN A 123 6.44 -1.10 33.91
N MET A 124 5.73 -1.95 33.15
CA MET A 124 4.76 -2.90 33.70
C MET A 124 5.41 -3.86 34.71
N VAL A 125 6.61 -4.36 34.42
CA VAL A 125 7.37 -5.20 35.35
C VAL A 125 7.74 -4.43 36.61
N GLN A 126 8.25 -3.20 36.49
CA GLN A 126 8.63 -2.35 37.63
C GLN A 126 7.45 -1.96 38.51
N MET A 127 6.26 -1.79 37.93
CA MET A 127 5.02 -1.49 38.68
C MET A 127 4.43 -2.75 39.36
N SER A 128 4.85 -3.96 38.95
CA SER A 128 4.38 -5.22 39.52
C SER A 128 5.42 -5.83 40.45
N ARG A 129 5.28 -5.63 41.77
CA ARG A 129 6.19 -6.19 42.76
C ARG A 129 6.46 -7.70 42.61
N PRO A 130 5.49 -8.57 42.26
CA PRO A 130 5.78 -9.99 42.00
C PRO A 130 6.65 -10.23 40.76
N LEU A 131 6.49 -9.43 39.69
CA LEU A 131 7.30 -9.57 38.47
C LEU A 131 8.69 -8.98 38.69
N GLU A 132 8.79 -7.81 39.32
CA GLU A 132 10.06 -7.14 39.61
C GLU A 132 11.02 -8.07 40.40
N LYS A 133 10.52 -8.75 41.44
CA LYS A 133 11.31 -9.69 42.25
C LYS A 133 11.86 -10.88 41.47
N ARG A 134 11.23 -11.25 40.34
CA ARG A 134 11.63 -12.40 39.50
C ARG A 134 12.46 -12.02 38.31
N SER A 135 12.76 -10.72 38.15
CA SER A 135 13.30 -10.18 36.92
C SER A 135 14.63 -9.47 37.10
N LYS A 136 15.47 -9.58 36.08
CA LYS A 136 16.60 -8.66 35.86
C LYS A 136 16.36 -7.87 34.60
N ILE A 137 16.29 -6.55 34.75
CA ILE A 137 16.13 -5.62 33.62
C ILE A 137 17.49 -5.06 33.20
N MET A 138 17.86 -5.29 31.96
CA MET A 138 19.10 -4.82 31.37
C MET A 138 18.78 -3.74 30.33
N GLY A 139 18.80 -2.47 30.74
CA GLY A 139 18.37 -1.35 29.93
C GLY A 139 19.22 -1.13 28.68
N ALA A 140 20.54 -1.31 28.74
CA ALA A 140 21.45 -1.12 27.62
C ALA A 140 21.20 -2.12 26.47
N THR A 141 20.98 -3.39 26.82
CA THR A 141 20.70 -4.47 25.87
C THR A 141 19.22 -4.63 25.55
N LYS A 142 18.34 -3.84 26.20
CA LYS A 142 16.87 -3.95 26.08
C LYS A 142 16.40 -5.39 26.29
N ARG A 143 16.78 -5.95 27.46
CA ARG A 143 16.47 -7.35 27.82
C ARG A 143 15.88 -7.42 29.22
N ILE A 144 14.80 -8.19 29.38
CA ILE A 144 14.20 -8.60 30.66
C ILE A 144 14.42 -10.08 30.81
N VAL A 145 15.11 -10.52 31.87
CA VAL A 145 15.34 -11.94 32.18
C VAL A 145 14.40 -12.36 33.29
N ASN A 146 13.70 -13.48 33.10
CA ASN A 146 12.90 -14.13 34.14
C ASN A 146 13.71 -15.24 34.83
N TYR A 147 14.01 -15.07 36.09
CA TYR A 147 14.78 -16.06 36.85
C TYR A 147 14.03 -17.37 37.07
N SER A 148 12.69 -17.38 37.04
CA SER A 148 11.88 -18.54 37.39
C SER A 148 11.92 -19.64 36.33
N ASN A 149 12.09 -19.31 35.05
CA ASN A 149 12.13 -20.24 33.92
C ASN A 149 13.38 -20.10 33.06
N ALA A 150 14.37 -19.29 33.47
CA ALA A 150 15.55 -18.92 32.70
C ALA A 150 15.24 -18.29 31.32
N GLY A 151 14.02 -17.79 31.12
CA GLY A 151 13.57 -17.14 29.90
C GLY A 151 13.93 -15.66 29.86
N PHE A 152 13.77 -15.07 28.69
CA PHE A 152 13.98 -13.63 28.49
C PHE A 152 13.06 -13.03 27.43
N TYR A 153 12.83 -11.72 27.55
CA TYR A 153 12.28 -10.86 26.50
C TYR A 153 13.38 -9.89 26.06
N GLN A 154 13.68 -9.83 24.76
CA GLN A 154 14.76 -9.02 24.21
C GLN A 154 14.35 -8.33 22.91
N VAL A 155 14.72 -7.04 22.78
CA VAL A 155 14.60 -6.30 21.51
C VAL A 155 15.71 -6.69 20.56
N LEU A 156 15.34 -6.98 19.31
CA LEU A 156 16.27 -7.21 18.21
C LEU A 156 16.58 -5.90 17.46
N SER A 157 17.80 -5.80 16.95
CA SER A 157 18.16 -4.76 15.97
C SER A 157 17.61 -5.15 14.59
N ALA A 158 17.47 -4.18 13.68
CA ALA A 158 17.02 -4.45 12.31
C ALA A 158 18.03 -5.23 11.45
N GLU A 159 19.32 -5.27 11.87
CA GLU A 159 20.36 -6.03 11.18
C GLU A 159 20.08 -7.53 11.21
N THR A 160 19.95 -8.14 10.04
CA THR A 160 19.47 -9.52 9.87
C THR A 160 20.57 -10.57 9.91
N GLY A 161 21.81 -10.20 9.57
CA GLY A 161 22.93 -11.15 9.40
C GLY A 161 23.30 -11.99 10.65
N THR A 162 22.85 -11.61 11.83
CA THR A 162 23.19 -12.29 13.12
C THR A 162 22.01 -13.03 13.75
N LYS A 163 20.87 -13.18 13.06
CA LYS A 163 19.62 -13.69 13.66
C LYS A 163 19.24 -15.11 13.24
N HIS A 164 20.08 -15.75 12.44
CA HIS A 164 19.92 -17.18 12.17
C HIS A 164 20.24 -18.02 13.40
N GLY A 165 19.38 -19.01 13.70
CA GLY A 165 19.56 -19.92 14.83
C GLY A 165 18.88 -19.47 16.14
N LEU A 166 17.97 -18.49 16.11
CA LEU A 166 17.10 -18.18 17.24
C LEU A 166 16.09 -19.31 17.46
N ASN A 167 15.76 -19.58 18.72
CA ASN A 167 14.76 -20.57 19.11
C ASN A 167 13.54 -19.85 19.70
N VAL A 168 12.75 -19.23 18.81
CA VAL A 168 11.68 -18.30 19.17
C VAL A 168 10.49 -19.04 19.80
N SER A 169 10.19 -18.76 21.07
CA SER A 169 8.93 -19.15 21.72
C SER A 169 7.85 -18.07 21.56
N GLY A 170 8.26 -16.80 21.43
CA GLY A 170 7.36 -15.68 21.19
C GLY A 170 8.03 -14.56 20.41
N LEU A 171 7.34 -14.00 19.44
CA LEU A 171 7.73 -12.80 18.70
C LEU A 171 6.63 -11.76 18.81
N VAL A 172 6.99 -10.55 19.22
CA VAL A 172 6.13 -9.38 19.09
C VAL A 172 6.71 -8.49 17.99
N PHE A 173 6.06 -8.46 16.85
CA PHE A 173 6.46 -7.66 15.70
C PHE A 173 5.55 -6.42 15.60
N ASP A 174 6.11 -5.25 15.95
CA ASP A 174 5.37 -3.99 15.96
C ASP A 174 5.61 -3.21 14.67
N GLU A 175 4.55 -2.56 14.17
CA GLU A 175 4.55 -1.66 13.01
C GLU A 175 5.20 -2.27 11.76
N ILE A 176 4.77 -3.49 11.38
CA ILE A 176 5.32 -4.19 10.20
C ILE A 176 5.11 -3.42 8.89
N HIS A 177 4.13 -2.49 8.83
CA HIS A 177 3.90 -1.61 7.67
C HIS A 177 5.10 -0.71 7.34
N ALA A 178 5.98 -0.46 8.31
CA ALA A 178 7.18 0.37 8.13
C ALA A 178 8.42 -0.44 7.72
N GLN A 179 8.31 -1.75 7.50
CA GLN A 179 9.45 -2.58 7.07
C GLN A 179 9.87 -2.24 5.64
N PRO A 180 11.15 -2.00 5.39
CA PRO A 180 11.65 -1.69 4.04
C PRO A 180 11.62 -2.89 3.10
N ASN A 181 11.62 -4.12 3.65
CA ASN A 181 11.53 -5.38 2.90
C ASN A 181 11.10 -6.52 3.82
N ARG A 182 10.86 -7.69 3.24
CA ARG A 182 10.40 -8.89 3.96
C ARG A 182 11.47 -9.65 4.75
N HIS A 183 12.76 -9.29 4.59
CA HIS A 183 13.86 -10.14 5.05
C HIS A 183 13.85 -10.38 6.57
N LEU A 184 13.66 -9.34 7.38
CA LEU A 184 13.57 -9.49 8.84
C LEU A 184 12.40 -10.39 9.26
N TYR A 185 11.23 -10.22 8.63
CA TYR A 185 10.06 -11.05 8.87
C TYR A 185 10.36 -12.51 8.56
N ASP A 186 10.93 -12.82 7.39
CA ASP A 186 11.25 -14.18 6.97
C ASP A 186 12.24 -14.85 7.93
N VAL A 187 13.31 -14.17 8.33
CA VAL A 187 14.31 -14.71 9.26
C VAL A 187 13.70 -15.02 10.64
N LEU A 188 12.77 -14.19 11.10
CA LEU A 188 12.18 -14.34 12.44
C LEU A 188 11.00 -15.32 12.49
N THR A 189 10.37 -15.63 11.37
CA THR A 189 9.16 -16.47 11.33
C THR A 189 9.36 -17.80 10.61
N LYS A 190 10.31 -17.89 9.67
CA LYS A 190 10.55 -19.13 8.92
C LYS A 190 11.62 -19.96 9.60
N GLY A 191 11.20 -21.02 10.27
CA GLY A 191 12.05 -21.99 10.94
C GLY A 191 12.54 -21.61 12.34
N SER A 192 12.39 -20.36 12.78
CA SER A 192 12.89 -19.92 14.08
C SER A 192 12.11 -20.48 15.29
N GLY A 193 10.86 -20.89 15.07
CA GLY A 193 9.99 -21.49 16.09
C GLY A 193 9.84 -23.01 15.97
N ASP A 194 10.47 -23.67 15.00
CA ASP A 194 10.24 -25.09 14.68
C ASP A 194 10.61 -26.05 15.82
N ALA A 195 11.51 -25.64 16.72
CA ALA A 195 11.87 -26.43 17.92
C ALA A 195 10.93 -26.19 19.11
N ARG A 196 9.89 -25.36 18.96
CA ARG A 196 8.89 -25.09 20.00
C ARG A 196 7.55 -25.72 19.63
N GLU A 197 6.85 -26.27 20.61
CA GLU A 197 5.56 -26.92 20.38
C GLU A 197 4.43 -25.90 20.07
N GLN A 198 4.50 -24.71 20.66
CA GLN A 198 3.47 -23.68 20.53
C GLN A 198 4.04 -22.24 20.42
N PRO A 199 4.93 -21.95 19.45
CA PRO A 199 5.43 -20.60 19.29
C PRO A 199 4.29 -19.62 18.94
N LEU A 200 4.42 -18.34 19.34
CA LEU A 200 3.45 -17.31 18.95
C LEU A 200 4.16 -16.14 18.26
N PHE A 201 3.80 -15.91 17.01
CA PHE A 201 4.19 -14.73 16.24
C PHE A 201 3.05 -13.71 16.30
N PHE A 202 3.15 -12.74 17.22
CA PHE A 202 2.15 -11.69 17.42
C PHE A 202 2.56 -10.44 16.64
N ILE A 203 1.88 -10.19 15.52
CA ILE A 203 2.14 -9.08 14.60
C ILE A 203 1.07 -8.04 14.80
N ILE A 204 1.44 -6.81 15.14
CA ILE A 204 0.51 -5.73 15.35
C ILE A 204 0.93 -4.48 14.59
N THR A 205 0.01 -3.89 13.82
CA THR A 205 0.32 -2.83 12.87
C THR A 205 -0.87 -1.90 12.60
N ILE A 206 -0.65 -0.95 11.72
CA ILE A 206 -1.68 -0.19 11.02
C ILE A 206 -1.62 -0.51 9.53
N ALA A 207 -2.60 -0.04 8.77
CA ALA A 207 -2.55 -0.02 7.31
C ALA A 207 -1.29 0.73 6.81
N GLY A 208 -0.68 0.19 5.78
CA GLY A 208 0.47 0.80 5.12
C GLY A 208 0.06 1.65 3.92
N THR A 209 1.08 2.02 3.16
CA THR A 209 0.93 2.78 1.91
C THR A 209 1.59 2.06 0.73
N ASP A 210 2.44 1.06 1.00
CA ASP A 210 3.12 0.25 0.00
C ASP A 210 2.42 -1.10 -0.15
N ARG A 211 1.74 -1.29 -1.27
CA ARG A 211 1.01 -2.53 -1.61
C ARG A 211 1.94 -3.68 -2.03
N ASN A 212 3.24 -3.43 -2.20
CA ASN A 212 4.25 -4.47 -2.46
C ASN A 212 4.96 -4.94 -1.18
N SER A 213 4.58 -4.39 -0.03
CA SER A 213 5.20 -4.72 1.27
C SER A 213 4.73 -6.06 1.82
N ILE A 214 5.56 -6.65 2.69
CA ILE A 214 5.16 -7.84 3.48
C ILE A 214 3.90 -7.56 4.33
N CYS A 215 3.68 -6.31 4.76
CA CYS A 215 2.49 -5.94 5.50
C CYS A 215 1.23 -6.10 4.65
N PHE A 216 1.27 -5.68 3.38
CA PHE A 216 0.13 -5.84 2.46
C PHE A 216 -0.13 -7.31 2.11
N GLU A 217 0.92 -8.13 1.97
CA GLU A 217 0.77 -9.59 1.78
C GLU A 217 0.01 -10.22 2.95
N LEU A 218 0.37 -9.84 4.20
CA LEU A 218 -0.30 -10.31 5.41
C LEU A 218 -1.72 -9.77 5.54
N HIS A 219 -1.96 -8.50 5.19
CA HIS A 219 -3.27 -7.87 5.11
C HIS A 219 -4.19 -8.64 4.14
N THR A 220 -3.73 -8.87 2.91
CA THR A 220 -4.49 -9.63 1.90
C THR A 220 -4.80 -11.05 2.39
N LYS A 221 -3.81 -11.73 2.98
CA LYS A 221 -4.02 -13.06 3.59
C LYS A 221 -5.07 -13.01 4.70
N ALA A 222 -5.02 -11.99 5.56
CA ALA A 222 -6.00 -11.82 6.63
C ALA A 222 -7.42 -11.61 6.08
N LEU A 223 -7.59 -10.73 5.09
CA LEU A 223 -8.88 -10.50 4.44
C LEU A 223 -9.41 -11.74 3.71
N ASP A 224 -8.53 -12.52 3.06
CA ASP A 224 -8.92 -13.76 2.38
C ASP A 224 -9.44 -14.81 3.37
N ILE A 225 -8.84 -14.88 4.56
CA ILE A 225 -9.32 -15.77 5.62
C ILE A 225 -10.64 -15.26 6.21
N LEU A 226 -10.74 -13.96 6.52
CA LEU A 226 -11.96 -13.32 7.04
C LEU A 226 -13.15 -13.49 6.09
N ASN A 227 -12.91 -13.44 4.77
CA ASN A 227 -13.93 -13.61 3.73
C ASN A 227 -14.14 -15.08 3.29
N GLY A 228 -13.48 -16.04 3.94
CA GLY A 228 -13.61 -17.46 3.60
C GLY A 228 -12.98 -17.90 2.28
N ARG A 229 -12.20 -17.03 1.62
CA ARG A 229 -11.50 -17.34 0.35
C ARG A 229 -10.26 -18.20 0.54
N LYS A 230 -9.64 -18.12 1.73
CA LYS A 230 -8.46 -18.89 2.10
C LYS A 230 -8.64 -19.55 3.45
N LYS A 231 -8.09 -20.75 3.62
CA LYS A 231 -8.09 -21.46 4.91
C LYS A 231 -6.66 -21.59 5.42
N ASP A 232 -6.35 -21.01 6.57
CA ASP A 232 -5.13 -21.21 7.32
C ASP A 232 -5.50 -21.32 8.81
N THR A 233 -5.41 -22.50 9.33
CA THR A 233 -5.92 -22.86 10.67
C THR A 233 -5.01 -22.41 11.80
N SER A 234 -3.77 -22.04 11.49
CA SER A 234 -2.77 -21.54 12.45
C SER A 234 -2.66 -20.01 12.47
N PHE A 235 -3.37 -19.34 11.55
CA PHE A 235 -3.34 -17.88 11.40
C PHE A 235 -4.60 -17.24 11.99
N TYR A 236 -4.43 -16.30 12.89
CA TYR A 236 -5.51 -15.55 13.56
C TYR A 236 -5.58 -14.13 12.98
N PRO A 237 -6.58 -13.84 12.11
CA PRO A 237 -6.71 -12.54 11.46
C PRO A 237 -7.60 -11.59 12.26
N VAL A 238 -7.14 -10.37 12.51
CA VAL A 238 -7.96 -9.26 13.02
C VAL A 238 -7.63 -8.00 12.24
N VAL A 239 -8.64 -7.45 11.55
CA VAL A 239 -8.51 -6.21 10.78
C VAL A 239 -9.65 -5.26 11.19
N TYR A 240 -9.28 -4.17 11.85
CA TYR A 240 -10.17 -3.05 12.15
C TYR A 240 -9.81 -1.89 11.22
N GLY A 241 -10.71 -1.55 10.32
CA GLY A 241 -10.52 -0.48 9.34
C GLY A 241 -11.76 -0.28 8.50
N LEU A 242 -11.74 0.76 7.67
CA LEU A 242 -12.74 0.96 6.64
C LEU A 242 -12.24 0.36 5.32
N SER A 243 -13.16 -0.15 4.53
CA SER A 243 -12.94 -0.55 3.14
C SER A 243 -13.14 0.66 2.20
N ASP A 244 -12.76 0.49 0.94
CA ASP A 244 -13.00 1.50 -0.11
C ASP A 244 -14.50 1.73 -0.40
N GLU A 245 -15.37 0.81 0.04
CA GLU A 245 -16.83 0.91 -0.10
C GLU A 245 -17.49 1.69 1.05
N ASP A 246 -16.80 1.87 2.18
CA ASP A 246 -17.30 2.61 3.33
C ASP A 246 -17.15 4.12 3.13
N ASP A 247 -18.21 4.89 3.39
CA ASP A 247 -18.11 6.35 3.41
C ASP A 247 -17.28 6.81 4.62
N TRP A 248 -16.07 7.29 4.37
CA TRP A 248 -15.15 7.79 5.40
C TRP A 248 -15.60 9.11 6.04
N ASN A 249 -16.57 9.82 5.42
CA ASN A 249 -17.16 11.04 5.97
C ASN A 249 -18.22 10.74 7.03
N ASP A 250 -18.76 9.53 7.06
CA ASP A 250 -19.76 9.14 8.05
C ASP A 250 -19.09 8.77 9.39
N GLU A 251 -19.36 9.58 10.42
CA GLU A 251 -18.85 9.35 11.79
C GLU A 251 -19.23 7.97 12.35
N ALA A 252 -20.38 7.40 11.95
CA ALA A 252 -20.80 6.07 12.38
C ALA A 252 -19.78 4.98 11.94
N ASN A 253 -19.14 5.16 10.78
CA ASN A 253 -18.12 4.25 10.29
C ASN A 253 -16.80 4.33 11.09
N TRP A 254 -16.51 5.46 11.76
CA TRP A 254 -15.28 5.60 12.53
C TRP A 254 -15.21 4.63 13.73
N LEU A 255 -16.38 4.24 14.29
CA LEU A 255 -16.46 3.20 15.32
C LEU A 255 -16.07 1.81 14.79
N LYS A 256 -16.39 1.52 13.51
CA LYS A 256 -16.03 0.27 12.85
C LYS A 256 -14.50 0.11 12.78
N ALA A 257 -13.77 1.20 12.50
CA ALA A 257 -12.31 1.20 12.47
C ALA A 257 -11.68 1.27 13.87
N ASN A 258 -12.32 1.92 14.85
CA ASN A 258 -11.73 2.24 16.15
C ASN A 258 -12.51 1.60 17.31
N PRO A 259 -12.27 0.32 17.63
CA PRO A 259 -12.99 -0.36 18.71
C PRO A 259 -12.68 0.19 20.12
N SER A 260 -11.68 1.07 20.25
CA SER A 260 -11.33 1.78 21.49
C SER A 260 -11.84 3.24 21.54
N LEU A 261 -12.67 3.65 20.57
CA LEU A 261 -13.23 5.00 20.53
C LEU A 261 -14.13 5.25 21.76
N GLY A 262 -13.96 6.40 22.38
CA GLY A 262 -14.60 6.72 23.66
C GLY A 262 -13.82 6.26 24.90
N HIS A 263 -12.87 5.33 24.77
CA HIS A 263 -12.00 4.85 25.85
C HIS A 263 -10.58 5.44 25.77
N THR A 264 -9.80 5.01 24.79
CA THR A 264 -8.42 5.49 24.60
C THR A 264 -8.34 6.74 23.74
N ILE A 265 -9.28 6.91 22.82
CA ILE A 265 -9.39 8.06 21.91
C ILE A 265 -10.72 8.75 22.18
N GLY A 266 -10.70 10.07 22.41
CA GLY A 266 -11.92 10.88 22.44
C GLY A 266 -12.41 11.17 21.03
N ILE A 267 -13.73 11.10 20.82
CA ILE A 267 -14.36 11.37 19.51
C ILE A 267 -14.00 12.76 18.96
N ASP A 268 -13.90 13.78 19.86
CA ASP A 268 -13.59 15.14 19.44
C ASP A 268 -12.21 15.26 18.78
N ARG A 269 -11.23 14.45 19.23
CA ARG A 269 -9.92 14.40 18.58
C ARG A 269 -9.95 13.79 17.19
N VAL A 270 -10.88 12.88 16.93
CA VAL A 270 -11.07 12.32 15.60
C VAL A 270 -11.77 13.33 14.70
N ARG A 271 -12.77 14.07 15.23
CA ARG A 271 -13.44 15.17 14.52
C ARG A 271 -12.48 16.29 14.14
N GLU A 272 -11.58 16.71 15.07
CA GLU A 272 -10.54 17.71 14.79
C GLU A 272 -9.65 17.26 13.61
N ALA A 273 -9.18 16.01 13.65
CA ALA A 273 -8.35 15.46 12.56
C ALA A 273 -9.13 15.32 11.23
N TYR A 274 -10.41 15.01 11.29
CA TYR A 274 -11.30 14.97 10.12
C TYR A 274 -11.46 16.35 9.48
N GLN A 275 -11.69 17.40 10.27
CA GLN A 275 -11.78 18.77 9.72
C GLN A 275 -10.46 19.18 9.01
N GLN A 276 -9.31 18.87 9.61
CA GLN A 276 -8.01 19.12 8.97
C GLN A 276 -7.87 18.36 7.64
N ALA A 277 -8.38 17.14 7.56
CA ALA A 277 -8.37 16.33 6.36
C ALA A 277 -9.26 16.89 5.23
N LEU A 278 -10.40 17.50 5.58
CA LEU A 278 -11.26 18.19 4.62
C LEU A 278 -10.63 19.45 4.03
N ASP A 279 -9.87 20.19 4.87
CA ASP A 279 -9.24 21.45 4.47
C ASP A 279 -7.96 21.23 3.63
N ASN A 280 -7.32 20.06 3.75
CA ASN A 280 -6.04 19.78 3.11
C ASN A 280 -5.97 18.34 2.55
N PRO A 281 -5.93 18.16 1.22
CA PRO A 281 -5.84 16.84 0.58
C PRO A 281 -4.65 15.98 1.05
N ALA A 282 -3.53 16.59 1.48
CA ALA A 282 -2.40 15.85 2.03
C ALA A 282 -2.73 15.20 3.39
N GLU A 283 -3.55 15.87 4.20
CA GLU A 283 -4.00 15.37 5.50
C GLU A 283 -5.11 14.31 5.35
N GLU A 284 -5.85 14.29 4.23
CA GLU A 284 -6.89 13.29 3.97
C GLU A 284 -6.29 11.86 3.98
N ASN A 285 -5.20 11.61 3.24
CA ASN A 285 -4.54 10.32 3.24
C ASN A 285 -3.99 9.93 4.62
N VAL A 286 -3.45 10.91 5.35
CA VAL A 286 -2.97 10.72 6.72
C VAL A 286 -4.12 10.35 7.65
N PHE A 287 -5.27 11.02 7.55
CA PHE A 287 -6.46 10.71 8.34
C PHE A 287 -6.98 9.31 8.01
N LYS A 288 -7.17 8.99 6.73
CA LYS A 288 -7.63 7.68 6.26
C LYS A 288 -6.72 6.56 6.75
N GLN A 289 -5.40 6.70 6.62
CA GLN A 289 -4.45 5.71 7.09
C GLN A 289 -4.40 5.59 8.62
N LEU A 290 -4.17 6.71 9.32
CA LEU A 290 -3.84 6.67 10.75
C LEU A 290 -5.07 6.56 11.66
N ARG A 291 -6.25 7.05 11.21
CA ARG A 291 -7.49 7.08 12.00
C ARG A 291 -8.52 6.05 11.54
N LEU A 292 -8.56 5.75 10.25
CA LEU A 292 -9.54 4.81 9.69
C LEU A 292 -8.92 3.50 9.21
N ASN A 293 -7.59 3.38 9.28
CA ASN A 293 -6.84 2.18 8.90
C ASN A 293 -7.11 1.73 7.47
N MET A 294 -7.28 2.69 6.57
CA MET A 294 -7.42 2.44 5.14
C MET A 294 -6.04 2.38 4.48
N TRP A 295 -5.88 1.47 3.54
CA TRP A 295 -4.69 1.41 2.71
C TRP A 295 -4.72 2.53 1.67
N THR A 296 -3.91 3.55 1.87
CA THR A 296 -3.78 4.71 0.98
C THR A 296 -2.51 4.61 0.15
N SER A 297 -2.41 5.38 -0.95
CA SER A 297 -1.13 5.55 -1.64
C SER A 297 -0.18 6.42 -0.81
N SER A 298 1.13 6.14 -0.86
CA SER A 298 2.16 6.85 -0.09
C SER A 298 2.40 8.30 -0.54
N SER A 299 1.86 8.66 -1.69
CA SER A 299 1.95 10.00 -2.25
C SER A 299 0.56 10.60 -2.39
N VAL A 300 0.44 11.90 -2.13
CA VAL A 300 -0.67 12.67 -2.68
C VAL A 300 -0.62 12.44 -4.18
N ALA A 301 -1.65 11.79 -4.73
CA ALA A 301 -1.71 11.56 -6.16
C ALA A 301 -1.49 12.91 -6.87
N TRP A 302 -0.57 12.95 -7.83
CA TRP A 302 -0.29 14.18 -8.57
C TRP A 302 -1.56 14.79 -9.16
N ILE A 303 -2.45 13.94 -9.69
CA ILE A 303 -3.78 14.34 -10.15
C ILE A 303 -4.81 13.72 -9.21
N PRO A 304 -5.53 14.50 -8.39
CA PRO A 304 -6.57 13.99 -7.51
C PRO A 304 -7.68 13.27 -8.28
N GLU A 305 -8.30 12.27 -7.68
CA GLU A 305 -9.32 11.44 -8.34
C GLU A 305 -10.51 12.25 -8.85
N HIS A 306 -11.01 13.22 -8.09
CA HIS A 306 -12.12 14.09 -8.51
C HIS A 306 -11.76 14.98 -9.71
N VAL A 307 -10.47 15.30 -9.89
CA VAL A 307 -9.95 16.02 -11.05
C VAL A 307 -9.89 15.10 -12.26
N TYR A 308 -9.36 13.89 -12.07
CA TYR A 308 -9.32 12.88 -13.12
C TYR A 308 -10.73 12.55 -13.63
N ALA A 309 -11.72 12.45 -12.74
CA ALA A 309 -13.10 12.13 -13.09
C ALA A 309 -13.76 13.13 -14.04
N LYS A 310 -13.27 14.37 -14.14
CA LYS A 310 -13.79 15.38 -15.09
C LYS A 310 -13.63 14.99 -16.56
N GLY A 311 -12.66 14.13 -16.88
CA GLY A 311 -12.38 13.64 -18.23
C GLY A 311 -13.03 12.30 -18.59
N ASN A 312 -13.96 11.79 -17.78
CA ASN A 312 -14.56 10.46 -17.94
C ASN A 312 -15.64 10.36 -19.02
N ASP A 313 -16.04 11.47 -19.63
CA ASP A 313 -17.08 11.47 -20.68
C ASP A 313 -16.70 10.52 -21.82
N PRO A 314 -17.66 9.74 -22.34
CA PRO A 314 -17.40 8.77 -23.40
C PRO A 314 -16.81 9.42 -24.66
N ILE A 315 -15.79 8.78 -25.24
CA ILE A 315 -15.14 9.25 -26.46
C ILE A 315 -15.92 8.77 -27.67
N GLN A 316 -16.21 9.72 -28.60
CA GLN A 316 -16.86 9.44 -29.88
C GLN A 316 -15.80 9.10 -30.94
N TYR A 317 -15.38 7.83 -31.02
CA TYR A 317 -14.28 7.38 -31.89
C TYR A 317 -14.49 7.72 -33.36
N ASP A 318 -15.72 7.66 -33.87
CA ASP A 318 -16.03 8.00 -35.26
C ASP A 318 -15.75 9.46 -35.60
N SER A 319 -15.87 10.36 -34.65
CA SER A 319 -15.58 11.78 -34.82
C SER A 319 -14.09 12.11 -34.94
N LEU A 320 -13.24 11.15 -34.57
CA LEU A 320 -11.77 11.27 -34.61
C LEU A 320 -11.16 10.79 -35.90
N LYS A 321 -11.89 10.03 -36.73
CA LYS A 321 -11.39 9.50 -38.01
C LYS A 321 -10.89 10.62 -38.90
N GLY A 322 -9.68 10.47 -39.45
CA GLY A 322 -9.01 11.47 -40.26
C GLY A 322 -8.51 12.73 -39.54
N ARG A 323 -8.72 12.85 -38.22
CA ARG A 323 -8.19 13.98 -37.45
C ARG A 323 -6.69 13.90 -37.28
N SER A 324 -6.04 15.05 -37.27
CA SER A 324 -4.63 15.17 -36.87
C SER A 324 -4.49 14.92 -35.36
N CYS A 325 -3.48 14.13 -35.00
CA CYS A 325 -3.10 13.86 -33.62
C CYS A 325 -1.58 13.73 -33.47
N TYR A 326 -1.14 13.77 -32.25
CA TYR A 326 0.26 13.58 -31.84
C TYR A 326 0.33 12.40 -30.88
N ALA A 327 1.48 11.75 -30.81
CA ALA A 327 1.61 10.56 -29.97
C ALA A 327 2.83 10.60 -29.06
N GLY A 328 2.73 9.88 -27.94
CA GLY A 328 3.86 9.52 -27.11
C GLY A 328 4.00 8.01 -27.00
N LEU A 329 5.22 7.52 -27.07
CA LEU A 329 5.58 6.12 -27.00
C LEU A 329 6.61 5.90 -25.90
N ASP A 330 6.24 5.15 -24.86
CA ASP A 330 7.13 4.72 -23.77
C ASP A 330 7.29 3.21 -23.83
N LEU A 331 8.48 2.75 -24.23
CA LEU A 331 8.80 1.34 -24.45
C LEU A 331 9.34 0.68 -23.18
N SER A 332 8.81 -0.47 -22.83
CA SER A 332 9.35 -1.31 -21.78
C SER A 332 10.29 -2.38 -22.35
N SER A 333 11.38 -2.70 -21.63
CA SER A 333 12.27 -3.79 -22.03
C SER A 333 11.83 -5.15 -21.48
N THR A 334 11.51 -5.26 -20.19
CA THR A 334 11.22 -6.57 -19.55
C THR A 334 10.22 -6.50 -18.40
N SER A 335 10.14 -5.42 -17.65
CA SER A 335 9.37 -5.36 -16.39
C SER A 335 8.20 -4.38 -16.41
N ASP A 336 8.21 -3.38 -17.29
CA ASP A 336 7.23 -2.32 -17.35
C ASP A 336 6.13 -2.58 -18.40
N ILE A 337 5.15 -1.69 -18.50
CA ILE A 337 4.10 -1.72 -19.49
C ILE A 337 4.53 -0.87 -20.67
N THR A 338 4.45 -1.40 -21.89
CA THR A 338 4.63 -0.55 -23.07
C THR A 338 3.38 0.27 -23.28
N ALA A 339 3.54 1.59 -23.41
CA ALA A 339 2.44 2.54 -23.57
C ALA A 339 2.58 3.35 -24.85
N PHE A 340 1.49 3.45 -25.59
CA PHE A 340 1.33 4.36 -26.74
C PHE A 340 0.08 5.19 -26.52
N VAL A 341 0.21 6.52 -26.56
CA VAL A 341 -0.90 7.43 -26.26
C VAL A 341 -1.06 8.43 -27.38
N LEU A 342 -2.24 8.47 -28.01
CA LEU A 342 -2.62 9.50 -28.97
C LEU A 342 -3.25 10.69 -28.25
N VAL A 343 -2.87 11.90 -28.65
CA VAL A 343 -3.41 13.18 -28.17
C VAL A 343 -3.96 13.97 -29.35
N PHE A 344 -5.26 14.20 -29.36
CA PHE A 344 -5.94 14.99 -30.35
C PHE A 344 -6.14 16.41 -29.83
N PRO A 345 -5.64 17.45 -30.52
CA PRO A 345 -5.87 18.85 -30.14
C PRO A 345 -7.32 19.26 -30.32
N PRO A 346 -7.83 20.23 -29.55
CA PRO A 346 -9.13 20.84 -29.80
C PRO A 346 -9.15 21.54 -31.14
N ARG A 347 -10.28 21.46 -31.83
CA ARG A 347 -10.53 22.19 -33.10
C ARG A 347 -11.06 23.60 -32.86
N PHE A 348 -11.66 23.81 -31.69
CA PHE A 348 -12.25 25.10 -31.27
C PHE A 348 -11.91 25.32 -29.80
N GLU A 349 -11.96 26.54 -29.30
CA GLU A 349 -11.65 26.90 -27.91
C GLU A 349 -12.48 26.13 -26.86
N GLU A 350 -13.70 25.72 -27.21
CA GLU A 350 -14.64 25.02 -26.32
C GLU A 350 -14.44 23.48 -26.34
N GLU A 351 -13.67 22.94 -27.30
CA GLU A 351 -13.42 21.49 -27.39
C GLU A 351 -12.30 21.07 -26.45
N ASN A 352 -12.39 19.84 -25.91
CA ASN A 352 -11.37 19.26 -25.07
C ASN A 352 -10.28 18.57 -25.91
N TYR A 353 -9.08 18.46 -25.33
CA TYR A 353 -8.09 17.49 -25.81
C TYR A 353 -8.64 16.07 -25.59
N ILE A 354 -8.52 15.22 -26.60
CA ILE A 354 -8.97 13.82 -26.50
C ILE A 354 -7.74 12.92 -26.44
N VAL A 355 -7.75 11.98 -25.49
CA VAL A 355 -6.63 11.09 -25.22
C VAL A 355 -7.05 9.64 -25.43
N LEU A 356 -6.35 8.92 -26.32
CA LEU A 356 -6.55 7.51 -26.57
C LEU A 356 -5.30 6.73 -26.14
N PRO A 357 -5.30 6.05 -24.99
CA PRO A 357 -4.16 5.25 -24.53
C PRO A 357 -4.27 3.80 -24.99
N PHE A 358 -3.13 3.19 -25.29
CA PHE A 358 -2.98 1.78 -25.64
C PHE A 358 -1.80 1.18 -24.86
N PHE A 359 -1.98 -0.04 -24.35
CA PHE A 359 -1.03 -0.71 -23.47
C PHE A 359 -0.77 -2.15 -23.88
N TRP A 360 0.48 -2.61 -23.70
CA TRP A 360 0.89 -3.97 -24.00
C TRP A 360 1.70 -4.61 -22.89
N LEU A 361 1.44 -5.90 -22.66
CA LEU A 361 2.19 -6.79 -21.77
C LEU A 361 2.50 -8.11 -22.48
N PRO A 362 3.58 -8.83 -22.09
CA PRO A 362 3.81 -10.20 -22.56
C PRO A 362 2.76 -11.15 -21.97
N GLU A 363 2.20 -12.03 -22.80
CA GLU A 363 1.15 -12.97 -22.44
C GLU A 363 1.61 -13.98 -21.37
N ASP A 364 2.77 -14.62 -21.58
CA ASP A 364 3.29 -15.67 -20.68
C ASP A 364 3.57 -15.19 -19.26
N THR A 365 3.77 -13.87 -19.07
CA THR A 365 4.07 -13.29 -17.76
C THR A 365 2.86 -12.65 -17.08
N LEU A 366 1.69 -12.60 -17.71
CA LEU A 366 0.51 -11.88 -17.23
C LEU A 366 0.07 -12.35 -15.85
N GLU A 367 -0.15 -13.66 -15.65
CA GLU A 367 -0.54 -14.19 -14.33
C GLU A 367 0.52 -13.95 -13.25
N LEU A 368 1.80 -14.10 -13.60
CA LEU A 368 2.90 -13.86 -12.67
C LEU A 368 2.92 -12.39 -12.21
N ARG A 369 2.67 -11.46 -13.16
CA ARG A 369 2.59 -10.02 -12.88
C ARG A 369 1.37 -9.70 -12.02
N CYS A 370 0.19 -10.26 -12.30
CA CYS A 370 -0.99 -10.09 -11.45
C CYS A 370 -0.69 -10.49 -9.99
N ARG A 371 0.00 -11.61 -9.80
CA ARG A 371 0.37 -12.10 -8.46
C ARG A 371 1.46 -11.26 -7.78
N ARG A 372 2.45 -10.81 -8.55
CA ARG A 372 3.58 -10.03 -8.04
C ARG A 372 3.18 -8.59 -7.68
N ASP A 373 2.45 -7.93 -8.60
CA ASP A 373 2.14 -6.51 -8.51
C ASP A 373 0.78 -6.28 -7.81
N HIS A 374 0.02 -7.37 -7.51
CA HIS A 374 -1.34 -7.33 -6.94
C HIS A 374 -2.30 -6.44 -7.74
N VAL A 375 -2.12 -6.39 -9.06
CA VAL A 375 -2.90 -5.60 -10.02
C VAL A 375 -3.66 -6.53 -10.95
N LEU A 376 -4.91 -6.18 -11.27
CA LEU A 376 -5.83 -7.00 -12.06
C LEU A 376 -5.56 -6.85 -13.58
N TYR A 377 -4.34 -7.07 -14.03
CA TYR A 377 -3.97 -6.98 -15.46
C TYR A 377 -4.78 -7.95 -16.33
N ASP A 378 -5.09 -9.13 -15.84
CA ASP A 378 -5.91 -10.13 -16.50
C ASP A 378 -7.37 -9.69 -16.71
N VAL A 379 -7.91 -8.89 -15.79
CA VAL A 379 -9.23 -8.28 -15.93
C VAL A 379 -9.20 -7.21 -17.01
N TRP A 380 -8.20 -6.35 -17.01
CA TRP A 380 -8.05 -5.30 -18.01
C TRP A 380 -7.74 -5.84 -19.40
N GLU A 381 -7.02 -6.96 -19.49
CA GLU A 381 -6.78 -7.67 -20.75
C GLU A 381 -8.11 -8.20 -21.30
N ARG A 382 -8.90 -8.94 -20.50
CA ARG A 382 -10.22 -9.46 -20.90
C ARG A 382 -11.22 -8.36 -21.29
N GLN A 383 -11.10 -7.17 -20.70
CA GLN A 383 -11.91 -6.00 -21.03
C GLN A 383 -11.38 -5.21 -22.25
N GLY A 384 -10.21 -5.58 -22.79
CA GLY A 384 -9.58 -4.93 -23.93
C GLY A 384 -8.83 -3.64 -23.65
N TYR A 385 -8.60 -3.31 -22.35
CA TYR A 385 -7.82 -2.12 -21.95
C TYR A 385 -6.31 -2.35 -22.00
N ILE A 386 -5.86 -3.61 -21.95
CA ILE A 386 -4.48 -4.01 -22.16
C ILE A 386 -4.49 -5.07 -23.27
N LYS A 387 -3.50 -5.01 -24.15
CA LYS A 387 -3.25 -6.02 -25.18
C LYS A 387 -2.07 -6.88 -24.75
N THR A 388 -2.09 -8.16 -25.12
CA THR A 388 -0.97 -9.06 -24.90
C THR A 388 -0.22 -9.32 -26.19
N THR A 389 1.09 -9.59 -26.08
CA THR A 389 1.92 -10.11 -27.16
C THR A 389 2.42 -11.49 -26.78
N GLU A 390 2.53 -12.41 -27.74
CA GLU A 390 3.02 -13.77 -27.49
C GLU A 390 4.43 -13.76 -26.86
N GLY A 391 4.67 -14.70 -25.93
CA GLY A 391 5.97 -14.91 -25.29
C GLY A 391 6.20 -14.13 -24.00
N ASN A 392 7.47 -14.18 -23.54
CA ASN A 392 7.90 -13.64 -22.26
C ASN A 392 8.31 -12.15 -22.29
N VAL A 393 8.43 -11.59 -23.48
CA VAL A 393 8.83 -10.18 -23.74
C VAL A 393 7.85 -9.54 -24.70
N VAL A 394 7.74 -8.21 -24.64
CA VAL A 394 6.88 -7.49 -25.58
C VAL A 394 7.47 -7.56 -26.99
N HIS A 395 6.72 -8.10 -27.93
CA HIS A 395 7.09 -8.15 -29.35
C HIS A 395 6.74 -6.84 -30.04
N TYR A 396 7.74 -6.03 -30.34
CA TYR A 396 7.56 -4.69 -30.94
C TYR A 396 6.90 -4.73 -32.33
N GLY A 397 7.06 -5.79 -33.11
CA GLY A 397 6.40 -5.94 -34.39
C GLY A 397 4.86 -5.87 -34.33
N PHE A 398 4.24 -6.39 -33.26
CA PHE A 398 2.80 -6.24 -33.03
C PHE A 398 2.41 -4.77 -32.78
N ILE A 399 3.25 -4.03 -32.05
CA ILE A 399 3.01 -2.62 -31.73
C ILE A 399 3.22 -1.78 -32.99
N GLU A 400 4.26 -2.04 -33.77
CA GLU A 400 4.54 -1.37 -35.05
C GLU A 400 3.34 -1.51 -36.00
N LYS A 401 2.84 -2.75 -36.16
CA LYS A 401 1.66 -2.99 -37.01
C LYS A 401 0.42 -2.29 -36.50
N PHE A 402 0.20 -2.29 -35.17
CA PHE A 402 -0.92 -1.59 -34.57
C PHE A 402 -0.85 -0.06 -34.79
N ILE A 403 0.35 0.54 -34.68
CA ILE A 403 0.58 1.96 -34.95
C ILE A 403 0.35 2.26 -36.43
N GLU A 404 0.79 1.39 -37.35
CA GLU A 404 0.52 1.49 -38.78
C GLU A 404 -1.00 1.49 -39.05
N ASP A 405 -1.74 0.52 -38.49
CA ASP A 405 -3.21 0.45 -38.63
C ASP A 405 -3.90 1.69 -38.09
N LEU A 406 -3.41 2.27 -36.97
CA LEU A 406 -3.92 3.54 -36.45
C LEU A 406 -3.62 4.73 -37.35
N SER A 407 -2.48 4.72 -38.07
CA SER A 407 -2.10 5.78 -38.99
C SER A 407 -2.98 5.82 -40.25
N GLU A 408 -3.62 4.70 -40.61
CA GLU A 408 -4.63 4.65 -41.64
C GLU A 408 -5.98 5.27 -41.22
N ILE A 409 -6.26 5.27 -39.89
CA ILE A 409 -7.50 5.81 -39.33
C ILE A 409 -7.36 7.28 -38.93
N TYR A 410 -6.22 7.61 -38.31
CA TYR A 410 -5.93 8.94 -37.77
C TYR A 410 -4.69 9.53 -38.42
N HIS A 411 -4.65 10.85 -38.58
CA HIS A 411 -3.48 11.52 -39.14
C HIS A 411 -2.45 11.80 -38.03
N ILE A 412 -1.60 10.81 -37.75
CA ILE A 412 -0.53 10.92 -36.73
C ILE A 412 0.58 11.81 -37.29
N LYS A 413 0.73 13.02 -36.77
CA LYS A 413 1.72 14.02 -37.22
C LYS A 413 3.13 13.67 -36.73
N GLU A 414 3.26 13.39 -35.44
CA GLU A 414 4.54 13.09 -34.81
C GLU A 414 4.34 12.10 -33.67
N ILE A 415 5.35 11.27 -33.43
CA ILE A 415 5.43 10.33 -32.31
C ILE A 415 6.66 10.66 -31.48
N ALA A 416 6.46 11.20 -30.26
CA ALA A 416 7.53 11.41 -29.31
C ALA A 416 7.90 10.09 -28.62
N TYR A 417 9.19 9.78 -28.50
CA TYR A 417 9.66 8.54 -27.92
C TYR A 417 10.91 8.75 -27.03
N ASP A 418 11.10 7.88 -26.02
CA ASP A 418 12.34 7.87 -25.25
C ASP A 418 13.51 7.30 -26.10
N ARG A 419 14.63 8.00 -26.10
CA ARG A 419 15.84 7.63 -26.89
C ARG A 419 16.42 6.27 -26.53
N TRP A 420 16.15 5.76 -25.33
CA TRP A 420 16.73 4.53 -24.85
C TRP A 420 15.99 3.29 -25.38
N ASN A 421 16.70 2.36 -25.96
CA ASN A 421 16.21 1.05 -26.45
C ASN A 421 15.18 1.06 -27.59
N ALA A 422 14.99 2.18 -28.33
CA ALA A 422 13.97 2.29 -29.37
C ALA A 422 14.51 2.22 -30.82
N THR A 423 15.80 2.07 -31.05
CA THR A 423 16.47 2.29 -32.36
C THR A 423 15.83 1.50 -33.51
N GLN A 424 15.60 0.20 -33.35
CA GLN A 424 15.03 -0.64 -34.41
C GLN A 424 13.58 -0.29 -34.71
N MET A 425 12.75 -0.10 -33.67
CA MET A 425 11.35 0.26 -33.82
C MET A 425 11.18 1.64 -34.49
N VAL A 426 12.02 2.60 -34.12
CA VAL A 426 12.03 3.94 -34.72
C VAL A 426 12.32 3.85 -36.24
N GLN A 427 13.36 3.11 -36.64
CA GLN A 427 13.68 2.91 -38.05
C GLN A 427 12.54 2.25 -38.82
N ASN A 428 11.85 1.27 -38.22
CA ASN A 428 10.73 0.60 -38.84
C ASN A 428 9.54 1.57 -39.04
N LEU A 429 9.19 2.33 -38.01
CA LEU A 429 8.09 3.32 -38.06
C LEU A 429 8.40 4.49 -39.03
N GLU A 430 9.65 4.97 -39.09
CA GLU A 430 10.10 5.94 -40.10
C GLU A 430 10.01 5.36 -41.51
N GLY A 431 10.35 4.08 -41.69
CA GLY A 431 10.19 3.34 -42.93
C GLY A 431 8.72 3.24 -43.38
N MET A 432 7.76 3.29 -42.47
CA MET A 432 6.32 3.34 -42.72
C MET A 432 5.81 4.76 -42.99
N GLY A 433 6.68 5.78 -42.98
CA GLY A 433 6.34 7.19 -43.26
C GLY A 433 5.91 7.99 -42.05
N LEU A 434 6.11 7.47 -40.82
CA LEU A 434 5.77 8.18 -39.58
C LEU A 434 6.95 9.07 -39.13
N THR A 435 6.63 10.23 -38.55
CA THR A 435 7.64 11.16 -38.03
C THR A 435 7.96 10.84 -36.55
N MET A 436 9.18 10.36 -36.32
CA MET A 436 9.64 10.01 -34.98
C MET A 436 10.47 11.12 -34.34
N VAL A 437 10.10 11.56 -33.13
CA VAL A 437 10.74 12.67 -32.42
C VAL A 437 11.36 12.19 -31.11
N PRO A 438 12.71 12.22 -30.98
CA PRO A 438 13.35 11.83 -29.75
C PRO A 438 13.03 12.81 -28.62
N PHE A 439 12.59 12.29 -27.46
CA PHE A 439 12.19 13.07 -26.30
C PHE A 439 13.06 12.72 -25.08
N GLY A 440 13.49 13.75 -24.34
CA GLY A 440 14.28 13.57 -23.13
C GLY A 440 13.42 13.48 -21.89
N GLN A 441 13.66 12.47 -21.03
CA GLN A 441 12.96 12.35 -19.75
C GLN A 441 13.60 13.19 -18.61
N GLY A 442 14.34 14.24 -18.95
CA GLY A 442 14.91 15.21 -18.02
C GLY A 442 13.92 16.32 -17.64
N TYR A 443 14.26 17.12 -16.63
CA TYR A 443 13.44 18.26 -16.20
C TYR A 443 13.16 19.26 -17.32
N LYS A 444 14.13 19.48 -18.21
CA LYS A 444 14.03 20.44 -19.32
C LYS A 444 12.89 20.11 -20.26
N ASP A 445 12.76 18.83 -20.62
CA ASP A 445 11.79 18.40 -21.63
C ASP A 445 10.45 18.01 -20.97
N MET A 446 10.48 17.39 -19.78
CA MET A 446 9.27 16.90 -19.10
C MET A 446 8.52 17.99 -18.34
N SER A 447 9.18 19.02 -17.79
CA SER A 447 8.54 19.96 -16.88
C SER A 447 7.46 20.84 -17.55
N PRO A 448 7.67 21.45 -18.71
CA PRO A 448 6.63 22.28 -19.35
C PRO A 448 5.35 21.48 -19.65
N PRO A 449 5.38 20.32 -20.35
CA PRO A 449 4.17 19.57 -20.66
C PRO A 449 3.54 18.92 -19.43
N SER A 450 4.31 18.59 -18.38
CA SER A 450 3.73 18.11 -17.11
C SER A 450 2.91 19.18 -16.42
N LYS A 451 3.41 20.41 -16.35
CA LYS A 451 2.67 21.54 -15.77
C LYS A 451 1.41 21.86 -16.57
N GLU A 452 1.50 21.80 -17.89
CA GLU A 452 0.33 22.05 -18.74
C GLU A 452 -0.70 20.92 -18.64
N LEU A 453 -0.25 19.64 -18.59
CA LEU A 453 -1.17 18.51 -18.36
C LEU A 453 -1.95 18.70 -17.05
N TYR A 454 -1.23 19.04 -15.96
CA TYR A 454 -1.87 19.30 -14.67
C TYR A 454 -2.93 20.41 -14.76
N LYS A 455 -2.59 21.54 -15.40
CA LYS A 455 -3.52 22.65 -15.60
C LYS A 455 -4.74 22.23 -16.41
N LEU A 456 -4.55 21.57 -17.55
CA LEU A 456 -5.64 21.10 -18.41
C LEU A 456 -6.55 20.10 -17.69
N MET A 457 -5.98 19.20 -16.86
CA MET A 457 -6.76 18.30 -16.04
C MET A 457 -7.57 19.05 -14.97
N MET A 458 -6.97 20.03 -14.29
CA MET A 458 -7.67 20.86 -13.30
C MET A 458 -8.84 21.63 -13.93
N GLU A 459 -8.68 22.14 -15.14
CA GLU A 459 -9.71 22.85 -15.91
C GLU A 459 -10.75 21.91 -16.52
N GLY A 460 -10.56 20.58 -16.48
CA GLY A 460 -11.45 19.60 -17.11
C GLY A 460 -11.37 19.60 -18.64
N LYS A 461 -10.24 20.06 -19.21
CA LYS A 461 -10.00 20.15 -20.65
C LYS A 461 -9.33 18.93 -21.28
N ILE A 462 -9.19 17.84 -20.53
CA ILE A 462 -8.72 16.54 -21.03
C ILE A 462 -9.87 15.54 -20.96
N GLN A 463 -10.20 14.92 -22.09
CA GLN A 463 -11.17 13.82 -22.17
C GLN A 463 -10.43 12.51 -22.48
N HIS A 464 -10.47 11.57 -21.53
CA HIS A 464 -9.79 10.27 -21.63
C HIS A 464 -10.76 9.09 -21.53
N GLY A 465 -12.07 9.34 -21.52
CA GLY A 465 -13.11 8.31 -21.54
C GLY A 465 -13.12 7.39 -20.31
N GLY A 466 -12.54 7.80 -19.20
CA GLY A 466 -12.49 6.98 -17.98
C GLY A 466 -11.61 5.73 -18.08
N HIS A 467 -10.59 5.71 -18.96
CA HIS A 467 -9.75 4.53 -19.19
C HIS A 467 -9.09 4.03 -17.89
N PRO A 468 -9.40 2.80 -17.43
CA PRO A 468 -9.03 2.35 -16.08
C PRO A 468 -7.53 2.20 -15.85
N VAL A 469 -6.77 1.74 -16.87
CA VAL A 469 -5.31 1.60 -16.78
C VAL A 469 -4.64 2.97 -16.70
N LEU A 470 -5.07 3.93 -17.51
CA LEU A 470 -4.53 5.29 -17.48
C LEU A 470 -4.86 5.98 -16.14
N LYS A 471 -6.08 5.78 -15.62
CA LYS A 471 -6.49 6.26 -14.29
C LYS A 471 -5.58 5.70 -13.20
N TRP A 472 -5.38 4.37 -13.18
CA TRP A 472 -4.51 3.70 -12.23
C TRP A 472 -3.07 4.23 -12.30
N MET A 473 -2.51 4.38 -13.50
CA MET A 473 -1.17 4.95 -13.69
C MET A 473 -1.11 6.41 -13.19
N GLY A 474 -2.14 7.20 -13.43
CA GLY A 474 -2.22 8.59 -12.96
C GLY A 474 -2.22 8.72 -11.43
N GLN A 475 -2.82 7.75 -10.73
CA GLN A 475 -2.83 7.68 -9.27
C GLN A 475 -1.47 7.25 -8.68
N ASN A 476 -0.64 6.55 -9.48
CA ASN A 476 0.68 6.09 -9.05
C ASN A 476 1.80 7.12 -9.25
N VAL A 477 1.56 8.15 -10.07
CA VAL A 477 2.59 9.14 -10.40
C VAL A 477 3.02 9.94 -9.17
N VAL A 478 4.31 9.87 -8.88
CA VAL A 478 5.00 10.78 -7.97
C VAL A 478 5.80 11.78 -8.79
N MET A 479 5.61 13.06 -8.51
CA MET A 479 6.38 14.11 -9.18
C MET A 479 7.64 14.44 -8.37
N ARG A 480 8.77 14.49 -9.04
CA ARG A 480 10.03 15.02 -8.49
C ARG A 480 10.18 16.47 -8.91
N GLN A 481 10.55 17.32 -7.94
CA GLN A 481 10.80 18.75 -8.17
C GLN A 481 12.26 19.08 -7.95
N ASP A 482 12.84 19.92 -8.79
CA ASP A 482 14.17 20.50 -8.59
C ASP A 482 14.08 21.83 -7.80
N PRO A 483 15.22 22.38 -7.31
CA PRO A 483 15.23 23.67 -6.61
C PRO A 483 14.72 24.86 -7.43
N ALA A 484 14.70 24.76 -8.76
CA ALA A 484 14.18 25.79 -9.65
C ALA A 484 12.64 25.68 -9.88
N GLY A 485 12.00 24.70 -9.24
CA GLY A 485 10.55 24.47 -9.38
C GLY A 485 10.14 23.72 -10.64
N ASN A 486 11.08 23.08 -11.35
CA ASN A 486 10.77 22.19 -12.45
C ASN A 486 10.30 20.83 -11.90
N ILE A 487 9.32 20.23 -12.57
CA ILE A 487 8.73 18.95 -12.17
C ILE A 487 8.91 17.90 -13.27
N LYS A 488 9.01 16.65 -12.86
CA LYS A 488 8.94 15.51 -13.78
C LYS A 488 8.41 14.26 -13.05
N PRO A 489 7.78 13.30 -13.76
CA PRO A 489 7.46 12.00 -13.17
C PRO A 489 8.73 11.29 -12.68
N ASP A 490 8.65 10.68 -11.50
CA ASP A 490 9.74 9.93 -10.87
C ASP A 490 9.39 8.43 -10.86
N LYS A 491 9.90 7.67 -11.85
CA LYS A 491 9.66 6.22 -11.96
C LYS A 491 10.20 5.42 -10.77
N GLU A 492 11.24 5.91 -10.08
CA GLU A 492 11.85 5.23 -8.93
C GLU A 492 10.99 5.38 -7.65
N LYS A 493 10.33 6.53 -7.50
CA LYS A 493 9.48 6.82 -6.33
C LYS A 493 8.01 6.51 -6.55
N SER A 494 7.59 6.32 -7.78
CA SER A 494 6.23 5.90 -8.10
C SER A 494 6.01 4.48 -7.60
N VAL A 495 4.89 4.26 -6.92
CA VAL A 495 4.58 2.98 -6.24
C VAL A 495 4.42 1.86 -7.26
N GLU A 496 3.84 2.17 -8.42
CA GLU A 496 3.55 1.26 -9.53
C GLU A 496 3.88 1.90 -10.88
N LYS A 497 3.48 1.23 -11.96
CA LYS A 497 3.74 1.66 -13.35
C LYS A 497 3.08 2.99 -13.67
N ILE A 498 3.81 3.86 -14.39
CA ILE A 498 3.36 5.20 -14.81
C ILE A 498 3.57 5.48 -16.30
N ASP A 499 3.93 4.46 -17.07
CA ASP A 499 4.37 4.56 -18.47
C ASP A 499 3.35 5.27 -19.36
N GLY A 500 2.04 5.05 -19.11
CA GLY A 500 0.97 5.75 -19.84
C GLY A 500 0.92 7.25 -19.59
N ILE A 501 1.24 7.69 -18.39
CA ILE A 501 1.30 9.12 -18.07
C ILE A 501 2.56 9.77 -18.67
N VAL A 502 3.68 9.03 -18.67
CA VAL A 502 4.91 9.48 -19.35
C VAL A 502 4.66 9.64 -20.85
N ALA A 503 4.04 8.64 -21.48
CA ALA A 503 3.65 8.71 -22.90
C ALA A 503 2.68 9.84 -23.18
N LEU A 504 1.66 10.05 -22.32
CA LEU A 504 0.72 11.18 -22.45
C LEU A 504 1.43 12.53 -22.39
N ILE A 505 2.36 12.73 -21.46
CA ILE A 505 3.14 13.97 -21.34
C ILE A 505 3.95 14.22 -22.62
N MET A 506 4.61 13.18 -23.15
CA MET A 506 5.39 13.29 -24.39
C MET A 506 4.52 13.64 -25.61
N GLY A 507 3.36 12.98 -25.76
CA GLY A 507 2.42 13.27 -26.86
C GLY A 507 1.79 14.66 -26.74
N LEU A 508 1.48 15.09 -25.51
CA LEU A 508 0.94 16.43 -25.26
C LEU A 508 1.97 17.52 -25.57
N ASP A 509 3.26 17.33 -25.27
CA ASP A 509 4.31 18.28 -25.65
C ASP A 509 4.31 18.56 -27.17
N ARG A 510 4.22 17.48 -27.97
CA ARG A 510 4.19 17.65 -29.43
C ARG A 510 2.94 18.40 -29.88
N CYS A 511 1.81 18.07 -29.29
CA CYS A 511 0.53 18.70 -29.56
C CYS A 511 0.57 20.20 -29.27
N ILE A 512 1.09 20.63 -28.13
CA ILE A 512 1.14 22.04 -27.71
C ILE A 512 2.09 22.84 -28.60
N ARG A 513 3.26 22.31 -28.94
CA ARG A 513 4.26 23.01 -29.76
C ARG A 513 3.72 23.37 -31.15
N HIS A 514 2.88 22.53 -31.73
CA HIS A 514 2.31 22.77 -33.07
C HIS A 514 1.05 23.61 -33.06
N GLN A 515 0.36 23.76 -31.92
CA GLN A 515 -0.76 24.71 -31.82
C GLN A 515 -0.30 26.18 -31.92
N THR A 516 0.94 26.45 -31.49
CA THR A 516 1.52 27.80 -31.61
C THR A 516 1.93 28.16 -33.06
N ASP A 517 2.14 27.14 -33.92
CA ASP A 517 2.55 27.37 -35.31
C ASP A 517 1.37 27.54 -36.29
N GLU A 518 0.17 27.02 -35.98
CA GLU A 518 -1.02 27.11 -36.85
C GLU A 518 -1.87 28.37 -36.61
N GLY A 519 -1.50 29.23 -35.67
CA GLY A 519 -2.30 30.37 -35.21
C GLY A 519 -1.72 31.75 -35.48
N SER A 520 -1.08 32.04 -36.64
CA SER A 520 -0.87 33.42 -37.04
C SER A 520 -2.13 33.97 -37.71
N VAL A 521 -2.88 34.77 -36.94
CA VAL A 521 -4.06 35.53 -37.41
C VAL A 521 -3.72 36.43 -38.62
N TYR A 522 -2.45 36.49 -39.04
CA TYR A 522 -1.98 37.24 -40.19
C TYR A 522 -2.05 36.47 -41.52
N ASP A 523 -2.22 35.15 -41.49
CA ASP A 523 -2.33 34.36 -42.73
C ASP A 523 -3.73 34.36 -43.33
N GLU A 524 -4.77 34.66 -42.57
CA GLU A 524 -6.15 34.78 -43.07
C GLU A 524 -6.56 36.20 -43.47
N ARG A 525 -5.81 37.22 -43.09
CA ARG A 525 -6.05 38.60 -43.52
C ARG A 525 -4.98 39.01 -44.52
N GLY A 526 -5.28 38.85 -45.80
CA GLY A 526 -4.46 39.39 -46.88
C GLY A 526 -4.07 40.86 -46.59
N ILE A 527 -2.81 41.20 -46.87
CA ILE A 527 -2.28 42.56 -46.74
C ILE A 527 -3.13 43.49 -47.57
N LEU A 528 -3.95 44.33 -46.94
CA LEU A 528 -4.55 45.46 -47.56
C LEU A 528 -3.46 46.53 -47.79
N SER A 529 -2.90 46.57 -48.97
CA SER A 529 -2.08 47.70 -49.40
C SER A 529 -3.03 48.84 -49.82
N PHE A 530 -2.90 49.97 -49.14
CA PHE A 530 -3.51 51.25 -49.59
C PHE A 530 -2.62 51.97 -50.61
#